data_d2d5f388f8c99290958f6aa3bd1f2073
#
_entry.id   d2d5f388f8c99290958f6aa3bd1f2073
#
_cell.length_a   1.000
_cell.length_b   1.000
_cell.length_c   1.000
_cell.angle_alpha   90.00
_cell.angle_beta   90.00
_cell.angle_gamma   90.00
#
_symmetry.space_group_name_H-M   'P 1'
#
loop_
_entity.id
_entity.type
_entity.pdbx_description
1 polymer ?
#
loop_
_entity_poly.entity_id
_entity_poly.type
_entity_poly.pdbx_seq_one_letter_code
_entity_poly.pdbx_strand_id
1 'polypeptide(L)'
;MLFRSRCRKCKEPISPQYPIIEALNGILYIVVFAVNGLELTSIIYCFLTSALIVLSVIDWRTYEIPFGINIFILVLGILHVFLDHDNWSEYVIGFFCVSLFLEILLLVSGGRAIGGGDVKLMACAGLAIGWQNITLAFFLGCIIGSVIHLIRMKVTNAGNRLAMGPYLAAGIFISMLWGEKMISAYLTLAGF
;
A
#
# COMPACT_ATOMS: atom_id res chain seq x y z
N MET A 1 25.40 19.63 1.09
CA MET A 1 25.30 20.36 -0.22
C MET A 1 24.73 19.48 -1.35
N LEU A 2 24.00 18.43 -1.04
CA LEU A 2 23.53 17.37 -1.97
C LEU A 2 22.17 17.66 -2.66
N PHE A 3 21.45 18.72 -2.30
CA PHE A 3 20.06 18.93 -2.75
C PHE A 3 19.83 20.17 -3.64
N ARG A 4 20.85 20.67 -4.32
CA ARG A 4 20.72 21.82 -5.21
C ARG A 4 20.93 21.43 -6.68
N SER A 5 20.23 20.35 -7.14
CA SER A 5 20.21 19.98 -8.54
C SER A 5 19.33 20.95 -9.33
N ARG A 6 19.91 21.56 -10.37
CA ARG A 6 19.20 22.41 -11.32
C ARG A 6 19.01 21.68 -12.64
N CYS A 7 17.89 21.89 -13.28
CA CYS A 7 17.63 21.33 -14.61
C CYS A 7 18.73 21.77 -15.60
N ARG A 8 19.28 20.83 -16.37
CA ARG A 8 20.35 21.15 -17.36
C ARG A 8 19.89 22.11 -18.47
N LYS A 9 18.59 22.10 -18.81
CA LYS A 9 18.04 22.96 -19.88
C LYS A 9 17.53 24.31 -19.37
N CYS A 10 16.66 24.32 -18.34
CA CYS A 10 16.01 25.54 -17.85
C CYS A 10 16.65 26.13 -16.59
N LYS A 11 17.66 25.47 -16.01
CA LYS A 11 18.36 25.87 -14.76
C LYS A 11 17.46 26.09 -13.54
N GLU A 12 16.18 25.73 -13.61
CA GLU A 12 15.28 25.80 -12.48
C GLU A 12 15.65 24.78 -11.38
N PRO A 13 15.43 25.12 -10.10
CA PRO A 13 15.70 24.20 -9.00
C PRO A 13 14.75 23.01 -9.05
N ILE A 14 15.29 21.80 -9.05
CA ILE A 14 14.51 20.57 -8.95
C ILE A 14 14.05 20.43 -7.50
N SER A 15 12.76 20.16 -7.29
CA SER A 15 12.21 19.93 -5.97
C SER A 15 12.95 18.76 -5.28
N PRO A 16 13.37 18.91 -4.02
CA PRO A 16 14.06 17.86 -3.27
C PRO A 16 13.21 16.60 -3.07
N GLN A 17 11.91 16.68 -3.33
CA GLN A 17 10.99 15.57 -3.26
C GLN A 17 11.33 14.46 -4.25
N TYR A 18 11.78 14.81 -5.48
CA TYR A 18 12.12 13.81 -6.49
C TYR A 18 13.26 12.86 -6.07
N PRO A 19 14.43 13.37 -5.67
CA PRO A 19 15.52 12.48 -5.23
C PRO A 19 15.18 11.71 -3.95
N ILE A 20 14.33 12.25 -3.06
CA ILE A 20 13.91 11.54 -1.86
C ILE A 20 13.02 10.35 -2.23
N ILE A 21 12.03 10.53 -3.11
CA ILE A 21 11.15 9.46 -3.55
C ILE A 21 11.93 8.39 -4.32
N GLU A 22 12.86 8.80 -5.18
CA GLU A 22 13.71 7.89 -5.94
C GLU A 22 14.62 7.06 -5.02
N ALA A 23 15.27 7.70 -4.04
CA ALA A 23 16.07 7.01 -3.05
C ALA A 23 15.23 6.05 -2.19
N LEU A 24 14.04 6.49 -1.75
CA LEU A 24 13.11 5.63 -1.00
C LEU A 24 12.72 4.40 -1.82
N ASN A 25 12.36 4.59 -3.09
CA ASN A 25 11.99 3.48 -3.98
C ASN A 25 13.15 2.49 -4.14
N GLY A 26 14.37 2.98 -4.35
CA GLY A 26 15.57 2.14 -4.44
C GLY A 26 15.85 1.36 -3.16
N ILE A 27 15.73 1.98 -1.98
CA ILE A 27 15.88 1.32 -0.69
C ILE A 27 14.83 0.21 -0.51
N LEU A 28 13.57 0.50 -0.83
CA LEU A 28 12.49 -0.49 -0.69
C LEU A 28 12.66 -1.66 -1.66
N TYR A 29 13.21 -1.46 -2.85
CA TYR A 29 13.57 -2.54 -3.77
C TYR A 29 14.64 -3.46 -3.17
N ILE A 30 15.68 -2.88 -2.54
CA ILE A 30 16.71 -3.67 -1.85
C ILE A 30 16.06 -4.52 -0.75
N VAL A 31 15.12 -3.96 0.02
CA VAL A 31 14.40 -4.70 1.06
C VAL A 31 13.56 -5.83 0.45
N VAL A 32 12.86 -5.62 -0.66
CA VAL A 32 12.08 -6.66 -1.36
C VAL A 32 12.99 -7.83 -1.74
N PHE A 33 14.11 -7.56 -2.41
CA PHE A 33 15.04 -8.61 -2.82
C PHE A 33 15.78 -9.27 -1.64
N ALA A 34 16.03 -8.53 -0.58
CA ALA A 34 16.66 -9.09 0.64
C ALA A 34 15.75 -10.06 1.39
N VAL A 35 14.43 -9.84 1.35
CA VAL A 35 13.45 -10.70 2.06
C VAL A 35 13.00 -11.88 1.21
N ASN A 36 12.69 -11.65 -0.07
CA ASN A 36 12.08 -12.66 -0.95
C ASN A 36 13.09 -13.34 -1.90
N GLY A 37 14.34 -12.83 -1.97
CA GLY A 37 15.33 -13.35 -2.93
C GLY A 37 15.08 -12.87 -4.37
N LEU A 38 15.82 -13.47 -5.32
CA LEU A 38 15.74 -13.15 -6.76
C LEU A 38 14.72 -14.05 -7.45
N GLU A 39 13.45 -13.78 -7.20
CA GLU A 39 12.33 -14.51 -7.80
C GLU A 39 11.48 -13.58 -8.70
N LEU A 40 10.67 -14.16 -9.59
CA LEU A 40 9.74 -13.41 -10.42
C LEU A 40 8.71 -12.65 -9.59
N THR A 41 8.29 -13.21 -8.48
CA THR A 41 7.41 -12.58 -7.49
C THR A 41 8.02 -11.29 -6.93
N SER A 42 9.34 -11.28 -6.67
CA SER A 42 10.05 -10.08 -6.19
C SER A 42 9.99 -8.93 -7.19
N ILE A 43 9.98 -9.23 -8.50
CA ILE A 43 9.83 -8.21 -9.54
C ILE A 43 8.42 -7.60 -9.48
N ILE A 44 7.38 -8.43 -9.34
CA ILE A 44 6.00 -7.93 -9.17
C ILE A 44 5.90 -7.05 -7.93
N TYR A 45 6.50 -7.46 -6.83
CA TYR A 45 6.51 -6.70 -5.58
C TYR A 45 7.28 -5.37 -5.68
N CYS A 46 8.33 -5.29 -6.50
CA CYS A 46 8.99 -4.02 -6.80
C CYS A 46 8.04 -3.06 -7.54
N PHE A 47 7.33 -3.54 -8.57
CA PHE A 47 6.35 -2.72 -9.29
C PHE A 47 5.18 -2.31 -8.38
N LEU A 48 4.69 -3.21 -7.55
CA LEU A 48 3.66 -2.91 -6.56
C LEU A 48 4.14 -1.84 -5.57
N THR A 49 5.38 -1.95 -5.06
CA THR A 49 6.00 -0.96 -4.18
C THR A 49 6.04 0.42 -4.82
N SER A 50 6.44 0.52 -6.10
CA SER A 50 6.43 1.79 -6.84
C SER A 50 5.02 2.36 -6.96
N ALA A 51 4.03 1.52 -7.28
CA ALA A 51 2.63 1.96 -7.36
C ALA A 51 2.13 2.50 -6.01
N LEU A 52 2.47 1.82 -4.90
CA LEU A 52 2.11 2.24 -3.55
C LEU A 52 2.77 3.56 -3.14
N ILE A 53 4.02 3.81 -3.53
CA ILE A 53 4.70 5.10 -3.29
C ILE A 53 4.00 6.21 -4.06
N VAL A 54 3.75 6.02 -5.36
CA VAL A 54 3.09 7.02 -6.22
C VAL A 54 1.70 7.34 -5.70
N LEU A 55 0.91 6.31 -5.36
CA LEU A 55 -0.41 6.43 -4.76
C LEU A 55 -0.35 7.25 -3.46
N SER A 56 0.60 6.94 -2.58
CA SER A 56 0.76 7.62 -1.29
C SER A 56 1.05 9.11 -1.47
N VAL A 57 1.88 9.48 -2.43
CA VAL A 57 2.22 10.88 -2.73
C VAL A 57 1.02 11.63 -3.30
N ILE A 58 0.24 10.98 -4.17
CA ILE A 58 -0.94 11.61 -4.77
C ILE A 58 -2.04 11.77 -3.72
N ASP A 59 -2.37 10.70 -2.98
CA ASP A 59 -3.42 10.75 -1.95
C ASP A 59 -3.09 11.76 -0.84
N TRP A 60 -1.82 11.87 -0.46
CA TRP A 60 -1.39 12.90 0.51
C TRP A 60 -1.67 14.34 0.06
N ARG A 61 -1.71 14.58 -1.26
CA ARG A 61 -1.92 15.92 -1.84
C ARG A 61 -3.36 16.19 -2.22
N THR A 62 -4.03 15.19 -2.78
CA THR A 62 -5.35 15.34 -3.42
C THR A 62 -6.47 14.70 -2.62
N TYR A 63 -6.17 13.84 -1.65
CA TYR A 63 -7.12 12.99 -0.94
C TYR A 63 -7.94 12.10 -1.90
N GLU A 64 -7.34 11.75 -3.03
CA GLU A 64 -7.96 10.91 -4.06
C GLU A 64 -6.96 9.89 -4.58
N ILE A 65 -7.40 8.65 -4.76
CA ILE A 65 -6.61 7.58 -5.35
C ILE A 65 -6.95 7.50 -6.85
N PRO A 66 -5.97 7.76 -7.75
CA PRO A 66 -6.21 7.69 -9.19
C PRO A 66 -6.61 6.29 -9.63
N PHE A 67 -7.66 6.20 -10.43
CA PHE A 67 -8.16 4.93 -10.94
C PHE A 67 -7.12 4.14 -11.75
N GLY A 68 -6.25 4.84 -12.49
CA GLY A 68 -5.17 4.21 -13.28
C GLY A 68 -4.17 3.42 -12.43
N ILE A 69 -3.87 3.87 -11.21
CA ILE A 69 -2.98 3.15 -10.30
C ILE A 69 -3.65 1.86 -9.81
N ASN A 70 -4.95 1.91 -9.49
CA ASN A 70 -5.69 0.71 -9.09
C ASN A 70 -5.73 -0.33 -10.23
N ILE A 71 -5.91 0.11 -11.49
CA ILE A 71 -5.82 -0.80 -12.64
C ILE A 71 -4.42 -1.41 -12.76
N PHE A 72 -3.37 -0.62 -12.58
CA PHE A 72 -2.00 -1.12 -12.63
C PHE A 72 -1.75 -2.18 -11.54
N ILE A 73 -2.20 -1.93 -10.31
CA ILE A 73 -2.11 -2.90 -9.20
C ILE A 73 -2.93 -4.16 -9.51
N LEU A 74 -4.13 -4.01 -10.11
CA LEU A 74 -4.95 -5.14 -10.55
C LEU A 74 -4.22 -6.02 -11.56
N VAL A 75 -3.57 -5.42 -12.55
CA VAL A 75 -2.78 -6.16 -13.56
C VAL A 75 -1.64 -6.92 -12.89
N LEU A 76 -0.94 -6.32 -11.93
CA LEU A 76 0.11 -7.00 -11.16
C LEU A 76 -0.46 -8.16 -10.34
N GLY A 77 -1.64 -8.01 -9.73
CA GLY A 77 -2.33 -9.08 -9.02
C GLY A 77 -2.70 -10.24 -9.94
N ILE A 78 -3.24 -9.95 -11.13
CA ILE A 78 -3.53 -10.98 -12.14
C ILE A 78 -2.25 -11.72 -12.55
N LEU A 79 -1.16 -11.00 -12.81
CA LEU A 79 0.13 -11.61 -13.13
C LEU A 79 0.64 -12.51 -12.00
N HIS A 80 0.46 -12.09 -10.75
CA HIS A 80 0.86 -12.88 -9.59
C HIS A 80 0.05 -14.18 -9.49
N VAL A 81 -1.26 -14.13 -9.69
CA VAL A 81 -2.13 -15.33 -9.73
C VAL A 81 -1.69 -16.30 -10.82
N PHE A 82 -1.23 -15.82 -11.98
CA PHE A 82 -0.71 -16.70 -13.04
C PHE A 82 0.62 -17.36 -12.67
N LEU A 83 1.45 -16.71 -11.87
CA LEU A 83 2.73 -17.27 -11.41
C LEU A 83 2.53 -18.30 -10.29
N ASP A 84 1.56 -18.08 -9.40
CA ASP A 84 1.20 -18.97 -8.30
C ASP A 84 -0.21 -19.53 -8.50
N HIS A 85 -0.35 -20.32 -9.57
CA HIS A 85 -1.64 -20.85 -9.98
C HIS A 85 -2.22 -21.85 -8.96
N ASP A 86 -1.40 -22.50 -8.16
CA ASP A 86 -1.86 -23.51 -7.19
C ASP A 86 -2.72 -22.88 -6.08
N ASN A 87 -2.43 -21.64 -5.71
CA ASN A 87 -3.10 -20.92 -4.63
C ASN A 87 -4.08 -19.83 -5.13
N TRP A 88 -4.57 -19.93 -6.38
CA TRP A 88 -5.44 -18.91 -6.99
C TRP A 88 -6.65 -18.52 -6.13
N SER A 89 -7.20 -19.48 -5.38
CA SER A 89 -8.35 -19.24 -4.51
C SER A 89 -8.07 -18.25 -3.38
N GLU A 90 -6.85 -18.26 -2.83
CA GLU A 90 -6.44 -17.33 -1.77
C GLU A 90 -6.42 -15.89 -2.27
N TYR A 91 -5.98 -15.68 -3.49
CA TYR A 91 -5.93 -14.36 -4.14
C TYR A 91 -7.34 -13.85 -4.48
N VAL A 92 -8.20 -14.72 -4.99
CA VAL A 92 -9.61 -14.36 -5.29
C VAL A 92 -10.37 -14.05 -4.00
N ILE A 93 -10.19 -14.84 -2.94
CA ILE A 93 -10.76 -14.52 -1.62
C ILE A 93 -10.18 -13.18 -1.13
N GLY A 94 -8.89 -12.93 -1.31
CA GLY A 94 -8.23 -11.68 -0.94
C GLY A 94 -8.84 -10.46 -1.63
N PHE A 95 -9.22 -10.59 -2.90
CA PHE A 95 -9.90 -9.52 -3.64
C PHE A 95 -11.20 -9.08 -2.95
N PHE A 96 -11.98 -10.02 -2.42
CA PHE A 96 -13.29 -9.74 -1.84
C PHE A 96 -13.26 -9.54 -0.32
N CYS A 97 -12.35 -10.16 0.40
CA CYS A 97 -12.36 -10.26 1.87
C CYS A 97 -12.45 -8.87 2.55
N VAL A 98 -11.51 -7.99 2.29
CA VAL A 98 -11.48 -6.65 2.90
C VAL A 98 -12.33 -5.67 2.10
N SER A 99 -12.34 -5.78 0.77
CA SER A 99 -13.05 -4.84 -0.09
C SER A 99 -14.57 -4.87 0.10
N LEU A 100 -15.19 -6.04 0.27
CA LEU A 100 -16.62 -6.15 0.57
C LEU A 100 -16.97 -5.52 1.91
N PHE A 101 -16.14 -5.74 2.93
CA PHE A 101 -16.34 -5.10 4.23
C PHE A 101 -16.29 -3.57 4.11
N LEU A 102 -15.31 -3.05 3.38
CA LEU A 102 -15.15 -1.61 3.15
C LEU A 102 -16.27 -1.04 2.27
N GLU A 103 -16.74 -1.79 1.27
CA GLU A 103 -17.87 -1.40 0.42
C GLU A 103 -19.16 -1.26 1.23
N ILE A 104 -19.44 -2.23 2.11
CA ILE A 104 -20.59 -2.14 3.02
C ILE A 104 -20.45 -0.91 3.93
N LEU A 105 -19.27 -0.65 4.46
CA LEU A 105 -19.03 0.50 5.32
C LEU A 105 -19.17 1.83 4.54
N LEU A 106 -18.72 1.87 3.28
CA LEU A 106 -18.91 3.01 2.37
C LEU A 106 -20.40 3.30 2.15
N LEU A 107 -21.19 2.26 1.84
CA LEU A 107 -22.63 2.38 1.59
C LEU A 107 -23.39 2.83 2.85
N VAL A 108 -23.13 2.20 3.99
CA VAL A 108 -23.79 2.55 5.27
C VAL A 108 -23.42 3.95 5.73
N SER A 109 -22.16 4.37 5.54
CA SER A 109 -21.71 5.71 5.94
C SER A 109 -22.08 6.81 4.93
N GLY A 110 -22.60 6.46 3.75
CA GLY A 110 -22.85 7.41 2.67
C GLY A 110 -21.56 8.09 2.18
N GLY A 111 -20.45 7.37 2.15
CA GLY A 111 -19.15 7.86 1.69
C GLY A 111 -18.39 8.77 2.67
N ARG A 112 -18.87 8.88 3.92
CA ARG A 112 -18.24 9.76 4.93
C ARG A 112 -17.12 9.09 5.72
N ALA A 113 -17.14 7.76 5.87
CA ALA A 113 -16.17 7.04 6.69
C ALA A 113 -14.93 6.61 5.88
N ILE A 114 -15.11 6.19 4.63
CA ILE A 114 -14.03 5.65 3.78
C ILE A 114 -14.22 6.14 2.35
N GLY A 115 -13.12 6.38 1.63
CA GLY A 115 -13.12 6.72 0.23
C GLY A 115 -13.33 5.50 -0.67
N GLY A 116 -14.09 5.66 -1.78
CA GLY A 116 -14.24 4.58 -2.76
C GLY A 116 -12.92 4.18 -3.45
N GLY A 117 -11.91 5.04 -3.38
CA GLY A 117 -10.54 4.75 -3.82
C GLY A 117 -9.85 3.70 -2.95
N ASP A 118 -10.01 3.79 -1.63
CA ASP A 118 -9.43 2.85 -0.65
C ASP A 118 -10.02 1.45 -0.82
N VAL A 119 -11.34 1.36 -1.08
CA VAL A 119 -12.03 0.08 -1.36
C VAL A 119 -11.41 -0.61 -2.57
N LYS A 120 -11.24 0.13 -3.67
CA LYS A 120 -10.64 -0.39 -4.91
C LYS A 120 -9.18 -0.77 -4.71
N LEU A 121 -8.42 0.03 -3.96
CA LEU A 121 -7.04 -0.29 -3.62
C LEU A 121 -6.94 -1.62 -2.88
N MET A 122 -7.76 -1.81 -1.84
CA MET A 122 -7.74 -3.04 -1.04
C MET A 122 -8.19 -4.26 -1.84
N ALA A 123 -9.14 -4.11 -2.78
CA ALA A 123 -9.50 -5.17 -3.71
C ALA A 123 -8.33 -5.58 -4.60
N CYS A 124 -7.73 -4.62 -5.31
CA CYS A 124 -6.63 -4.88 -6.25
C CYS A 124 -5.39 -5.42 -5.53
N ALA A 125 -5.04 -4.85 -4.36
CA ALA A 125 -3.93 -5.33 -3.55
C ALA A 125 -4.21 -6.73 -2.97
N GLY A 126 -5.46 -7.02 -2.58
CA GLY A 126 -5.87 -8.33 -2.09
C GLY A 126 -5.67 -9.44 -3.11
N LEU A 127 -5.91 -9.13 -4.40
CA LEU A 127 -5.60 -10.05 -5.49
C LEU A 127 -4.08 -10.27 -5.66
N ALA A 128 -3.26 -9.28 -5.28
CA ALA A 128 -1.80 -9.37 -5.42
C ALA A 128 -1.11 -10.09 -4.25
N ILE A 129 -1.64 -10.02 -3.03
CA ILE A 129 -0.96 -10.54 -1.83
C ILE A 129 -1.74 -11.61 -1.07
N GLY A 130 -2.98 -11.94 -1.50
CA GLY A 130 -3.82 -12.96 -0.88
C GLY A 130 -4.59 -12.46 0.35
N TRP A 131 -5.58 -13.28 0.79
CA TRP A 131 -6.56 -12.87 1.81
C TRP A 131 -5.99 -12.66 3.21
N GLN A 132 -5.04 -13.49 3.63
CA GLN A 132 -4.41 -13.36 4.95
C GLN A 132 -3.60 -12.07 5.04
N ASN A 133 -2.75 -11.83 4.04
CA ASN A 133 -1.88 -10.68 3.99
C ASN A 133 -2.66 -9.37 3.81
N ILE A 134 -3.74 -9.35 3.01
CA ILE A 134 -4.53 -8.12 2.84
C ILE A 134 -5.31 -7.77 4.10
N THR A 135 -5.79 -8.79 4.83
CA THR A 135 -6.45 -8.57 6.12
C THR A 135 -5.48 -7.97 7.14
N LEU A 136 -4.28 -8.55 7.26
CA LEU A 136 -3.22 -7.99 8.10
C LEU A 136 -2.83 -6.58 7.67
N ALA A 137 -2.67 -6.33 6.36
CA ALA A 137 -2.37 -5.02 5.81
C ALA A 137 -3.39 -3.95 6.19
N PHE A 138 -4.67 -4.31 6.15
CA PHE A 138 -5.75 -3.42 6.56
C PHE A 138 -5.66 -3.04 8.03
N PHE A 139 -5.48 -4.02 8.93
CA PHE A 139 -5.31 -3.75 10.36
C PHE A 139 -4.08 -2.89 10.64
N LEU A 140 -2.93 -3.21 10.04
CA LEU A 140 -1.71 -2.41 10.16
C LEU A 140 -1.93 -0.98 9.66
N GLY A 141 -2.56 -0.82 8.50
CA GLY A 141 -2.89 0.50 7.94
C GLY A 141 -3.79 1.32 8.87
N CYS A 142 -4.81 0.70 9.46
CA CYS A 142 -5.69 1.35 10.43
C CYS A 142 -4.96 1.76 11.71
N ILE A 143 -4.09 0.90 12.25
CA ILE A 143 -3.29 1.20 13.45
C ILE A 143 -2.33 2.35 13.17
N ILE A 144 -1.53 2.26 12.10
CA ILE A 144 -0.57 3.29 11.71
C ILE A 144 -1.29 4.62 11.45
N GLY A 145 -2.38 4.59 10.68
CA GLY A 145 -3.18 5.76 10.36
C GLY A 145 -3.77 6.43 11.61
N SER A 146 -4.32 5.64 12.53
CA SER A 146 -4.89 6.15 13.78
C SER A 146 -3.83 6.81 14.67
N VAL A 147 -2.68 6.15 14.85
CA VAL A 147 -1.58 6.70 15.68
C VAL A 147 -1.07 8.01 15.10
N ILE A 148 -0.77 8.03 13.78
CA ILE A 148 -0.23 9.24 13.14
C ILE A 148 -1.29 10.36 13.13
N HIS A 149 -2.57 10.04 12.90
CA HIS A 149 -3.63 11.04 12.93
C HIS A 149 -3.80 11.67 14.31
N LEU A 150 -3.78 10.87 15.37
CA LEU A 150 -3.84 11.35 16.75
C LEU A 150 -2.66 12.29 17.09
N ILE A 151 -1.45 11.93 16.65
CA ILE A 151 -0.27 12.78 16.83
C ILE A 151 -0.44 14.09 16.05
N ARG A 152 -0.89 14.01 14.78
CA ARG A 152 -1.10 15.18 13.93
C ARG A 152 -2.16 16.13 14.50
N MET A 153 -3.26 15.60 15.02
CA MET A 153 -4.29 16.42 15.67
C MET A 153 -3.75 17.18 16.88
N LYS A 154 -2.88 16.55 17.69
CA LYS A 154 -2.29 17.20 18.88
C LYS A 154 -1.26 18.27 18.54
N VAL A 155 -0.51 18.09 17.42
CA VAL A 155 0.62 18.98 17.08
C VAL A 155 0.20 20.13 16.16
N THR A 156 -0.74 19.92 15.21
CA THR A 156 -0.99 20.87 14.12
C THR A 156 -2.41 21.44 14.07
N ASN A 157 -3.31 21.12 15.00
CA ASN A 157 -4.75 21.45 14.87
C ASN A 157 -5.32 21.12 13.48
N ALA A 158 -4.80 20.06 12.85
CA ALA A 158 -5.18 19.67 11.51
C ALA A 158 -6.66 19.26 11.47
N GLY A 159 -7.35 19.64 10.40
CA GLY A 159 -8.76 19.27 10.19
C GLY A 159 -8.98 17.76 10.14
N ASN A 160 -10.24 17.34 10.25
CA ASN A 160 -10.68 15.94 10.35
C ASN A 160 -10.45 15.08 9.10
N ARG A 161 -9.85 15.59 8.02
CA ARG A 161 -9.60 14.80 6.81
C ARG A 161 -8.27 14.07 6.92
N LEU A 162 -8.32 12.76 6.79
CA LEU A 162 -7.16 11.86 6.77
C LEU A 162 -7.01 11.25 5.37
N ALA A 163 -5.83 11.40 4.75
CA ALA A 163 -5.45 10.61 3.60
C ALA A 163 -5.12 9.18 4.08
N MET A 164 -6.00 8.21 3.80
CA MET A 164 -5.80 6.82 4.26
C MET A 164 -4.80 6.05 3.39
N GLY A 165 -4.67 6.41 2.10
CA GLY A 165 -3.83 5.72 1.13
C GLY A 165 -2.40 5.45 1.59
N PRO A 166 -1.64 6.42 2.11
CA PRO A 166 -0.27 6.20 2.59
C PRO A 166 -0.15 5.16 3.70
N TYR A 167 -1.13 5.11 4.60
CA TYR A 167 -1.13 4.17 5.73
C TYR A 167 -1.51 2.75 5.29
N LEU A 168 -2.50 2.64 4.39
CA LEU A 168 -2.84 1.38 3.74
C LEU A 168 -1.68 0.87 2.89
N ALA A 169 -1.01 1.74 2.14
CA ALA A 169 0.17 1.39 1.36
C ALA A 169 1.31 0.86 2.23
N ALA A 170 1.57 1.49 3.39
CA ALA A 170 2.54 0.99 4.35
C ALA A 170 2.14 -0.38 4.92
N GLY A 171 0.86 -0.56 5.27
CA GLY A 171 0.32 -1.84 5.71
C GLY A 171 0.47 -2.95 4.65
N ILE A 172 0.15 -2.65 3.38
CA ILE A 172 0.30 -3.58 2.25
C ILE A 172 1.77 -3.96 2.08
N PHE A 173 2.69 -2.99 2.10
CA PHE A 173 4.12 -3.24 1.94
C PHE A 173 4.67 -4.13 3.06
N ILE A 174 4.34 -3.85 4.31
CA ILE A 174 4.80 -4.64 5.47
C ILE A 174 4.24 -6.07 5.38
N SER A 175 2.94 -6.19 5.13
CA SER A 175 2.28 -7.49 5.07
C SER A 175 2.75 -8.34 3.89
N MET A 176 3.03 -7.73 2.74
CA MET A 176 3.59 -8.39 1.57
C MET A 176 4.95 -9.07 1.84
N LEU A 177 5.77 -8.48 2.71
CA LEU A 177 7.12 -8.99 2.99
C LEU A 177 7.20 -9.88 4.23
N TRP A 178 6.43 -9.57 5.25
CA TRP A 178 6.52 -10.24 6.57
C TRP A 178 5.19 -10.82 7.04
N GLY A 179 4.14 -10.76 6.23
CA GLY A 179 2.80 -11.14 6.65
C GLY A 179 2.73 -12.58 7.14
N GLU A 180 3.26 -13.54 6.39
CA GLU A 180 3.27 -14.96 6.79
C GLU A 180 3.99 -15.18 8.13
N LYS A 181 5.13 -14.52 8.32
CA LYS A 181 5.90 -14.61 9.58
C LYS A 181 5.14 -14.00 10.75
N MET A 182 4.45 -12.89 10.53
CA MET A 182 3.65 -12.21 11.55
C MET A 182 2.42 -13.03 11.92
N ILE A 183 1.74 -13.60 10.93
CA ILE A 183 0.56 -14.44 11.13
C ILE A 183 0.96 -15.73 11.86
N SER A 184 2.02 -16.41 11.42
CA SER A 184 2.50 -17.64 12.08
C SER A 184 2.95 -17.39 13.52
N ALA A 185 3.64 -16.28 13.78
CA ALA A 185 4.02 -15.90 15.15
C ALA A 185 2.78 -15.64 16.02
N TYR A 186 1.77 -14.97 15.48
CA TYR A 186 0.51 -14.74 16.19
C TYR A 186 -0.22 -16.05 16.51
N LEU A 187 -0.35 -16.97 15.55
CA LEU A 187 -1.00 -18.26 15.74
C LEU A 187 -0.27 -19.10 16.79
N THR A 188 1.06 -19.13 16.74
CA THR A 188 1.88 -19.83 17.75
C THR A 188 1.70 -19.26 19.16
N LEU A 189 1.60 -17.92 19.30
CA LEU A 189 1.32 -17.26 20.58
C LEU A 189 -0.12 -17.52 21.07
N ALA A 190 -1.07 -17.68 20.16
CA ALA A 190 -2.46 -17.98 20.45
C ALA A 190 -2.71 -19.46 20.76
N GLY A 191 -1.71 -20.33 20.62
CA GLY A 191 -1.79 -21.75 20.95
C GLY A 191 -2.35 -22.64 19.82
N PHE A 192 -2.27 -22.17 18.56
CA PHE A 192 -2.66 -22.89 17.35
C PHE A 192 -1.42 -23.30 16.53
#